data_5df3d3f18d43933d54fb1572249ac5b3
#
_entry.id   5df3d3f18d43933d54fb1572249ac5b3
#
_cell.length_a   1.000
_cell.length_b   1.000
_cell.length_c   1.000
_cell.angle_alpha   90.00
_cell.angle_beta   90.00
_cell.angle_gamma   90.00
#
_symmetry.space_group_name_H-M   'P 1'
#
loop_
_entity.id
_entity.type
_entity.pdbx_description
1 polymer ?
#
loop_
_entity_poly.entity_id
_entity_poly.type
_entity_poly.pdbx_seq_one_letter_code
_entity_poly.pdbx_strand_id
1 'polypeptide(L)'
;MKAELKDIIDSRHDIWCVKNQSTRLTLKAVDTHYRPLNDQLEQGGWPMSVATELLCSQHGGGELSFLLPAIAKLSQTEKWVAFIAPPFTPYGPALEAAGVNSSRVLMIHPRNSKELLWATEQALKAGTCSAVISWFGNHDIATKDLRRIQHAAKSSDCLHIQYRDSRFAEQPSPAKLRLSLTPNDGQLALQVLKQTGTWAGQQIELPIDEEIRDKQCNVIQLEVPKSNRRNALPMPSHSDPAQRQIVWQ
;
A
#
# COMPACT_ATOMS: atom_id res chain seq x y z
N MET A 1 -23.31 41.46 -14.35
CA MET A 1 -22.47 40.38 -14.92
C MET A 1 -22.34 39.14 -14.04
N LYS A 2 -22.10 39.24 -12.73
CA LYS A 2 -22.05 38.03 -11.85
C LYS A 2 -23.43 37.39 -11.52
N ALA A 3 -24.48 38.19 -11.45
CA ALA A 3 -25.86 37.71 -11.15
C ALA A 3 -26.44 36.95 -12.34
N GLU A 4 -26.34 37.49 -13.54
CA GLU A 4 -26.87 36.89 -14.77
C GLU A 4 -26.29 35.51 -15.08
N LEU A 5 -25.01 35.27 -14.79
CA LEU A 5 -24.37 33.96 -15.00
C LEU A 5 -24.91 32.92 -14.03
N LYS A 6 -25.22 33.33 -12.80
CA LYS A 6 -25.78 32.44 -11.78
C LYS A 6 -27.20 32.03 -12.14
N ASP A 7 -28.01 32.98 -12.62
CA ASP A 7 -29.39 32.74 -13.06
C ASP A 7 -29.45 31.81 -14.28
N ILE A 8 -28.47 31.90 -15.18
CA ILE A 8 -28.36 30.96 -16.32
C ILE A 8 -27.98 29.56 -15.87
N ILE A 9 -27.08 29.44 -14.91
CA ILE A 9 -26.67 28.11 -14.36
C ILE A 9 -27.81 27.45 -13.60
N ASP A 10 -28.58 28.23 -12.83
CA ASP A 10 -29.68 27.72 -12.01
C ASP A 10 -30.93 27.38 -12.84
N SER A 11 -31.09 27.99 -14.03
CA SER A 11 -32.25 27.80 -14.91
C SER A 11 -32.07 26.71 -15.98
N ARG A 12 -30.85 26.22 -16.21
CA ARG A 12 -30.54 25.24 -17.27
C ARG A 12 -29.98 23.95 -16.72
N HIS A 13 -30.64 22.85 -16.98
CA HIS A 13 -30.20 21.48 -16.54
C HIS A 13 -29.03 20.92 -17.35
N ASP A 14 -28.70 21.52 -18.49
CA ASP A 14 -27.59 21.12 -19.37
C ASP A 14 -26.27 21.89 -19.07
N ILE A 15 -26.32 22.89 -18.20
CA ILE A 15 -25.16 23.68 -17.77
C ILE A 15 -24.97 23.47 -16.26
N TRP A 16 -23.76 23.07 -15.87
CA TRP A 16 -23.39 22.94 -14.45
C TRP A 16 -22.04 23.56 -14.17
N CYS A 17 -21.88 24.08 -12.97
CA CYS A 17 -20.60 24.57 -12.48
C CYS A 17 -19.84 23.43 -11.83
N VAL A 18 -18.63 23.10 -12.33
CA VAL A 18 -17.77 22.07 -11.77
C VAL A 18 -17.50 22.27 -10.27
N LYS A 19 -17.52 23.52 -9.80
CA LYS A 19 -17.34 23.88 -8.40
C LYS A 19 -18.53 23.49 -7.51
N ASN A 20 -19.73 23.33 -8.09
CA ASN A 20 -20.97 22.99 -7.35
C ASN A 20 -21.31 21.48 -7.38
N GLN A 21 -20.51 20.65 -8.03
CA GLN A 21 -20.66 19.20 -7.89
C GLN A 21 -20.13 18.74 -6.53
N SER A 22 -20.85 19.07 -5.49
CA SER A 22 -20.66 18.50 -4.14
C SER A 22 -21.17 17.06 -3.99
N THR A 23 -21.34 16.33 -5.09
CA THR A 23 -21.37 14.86 -5.07
C THR A 23 -19.93 14.34 -5.14
N ARG A 24 -19.01 14.97 -4.39
CA ARG A 24 -17.77 14.30 -4.05
C ARG A 24 -18.17 13.10 -3.21
N LEU A 25 -18.03 11.91 -3.76
CA LEU A 25 -18.01 10.70 -2.95
C LEU A 25 -16.90 10.92 -1.93
N THR A 26 -17.26 11.38 -0.74
CA THR A 26 -16.33 11.50 0.38
C THR A 26 -15.89 10.08 0.71
N LEU A 27 -14.71 9.72 0.21
CA LEU A 27 -14.09 8.47 0.59
C LEU A 27 -13.80 8.54 2.09
N LYS A 28 -14.03 7.46 2.79
CA LYS A 28 -13.52 7.33 4.15
C LYS A 28 -12.00 7.50 4.10
N ALA A 29 -11.43 8.12 5.10
CA ALA A 29 -9.99 8.27 5.23
C ALA A 29 -9.51 7.82 6.60
N VAL A 30 -8.28 7.33 6.65
CA VAL A 30 -7.57 7.05 7.88
C VAL A 30 -6.55 8.15 8.11
N ASP A 31 -6.55 8.70 9.31
CA ASP A 31 -5.58 9.72 9.74
C ASP A 31 -4.15 9.25 9.47
N THR A 32 -3.35 10.07 8.83
CA THR A 32 -1.92 9.78 8.59
C THR A 32 -1.08 9.94 9.85
N HIS A 33 -1.58 10.64 10.85
CA HIS A 33 -0.90 11.14 12.05
C HIS A 33 0.17 12.21 11.77
N TYR A 34 0.26 12.67 10.53
CA TYR A 34 1.09 13.81 10.13
C TYR A 34 0.18 14.94 9.65
N ARG A 35 0.01 15.97 10.49
CA ARG A 35 -0.86 17.11 10.17
C ARG A 35 -0.52 17.76 8.82
N PRO A 36 0.77 18.02 8.48
CA PRO A 36 1.10 18.61 7.19
C PRO A 36 0.63 17.75 5.99
N LEU A 37 0.67 16.42 6.14
CA LEU A 37 0.18 15.50 5.10
C LEU A 37 -1.35 15.49 5.05
N ASN A 38 -2.02 15.43 6.21
CA ASN A 38 -3.48 15.49 6.27
C ASN A 38 -4.04 16.77 5.63
N ASP A 39 -3.40 17.91 5.88
CA ASP A 39 -3.81 19.21 5.33
C ASP A 39 -3.67 19.26 3.79
N GLN A 40 -2.80 18.43 3.21
CA GLN A 40 -2.57 18.35 1.76
C GLN A 40 -3.46 17.29 1.08
N LEU A 41 -3.84 16.25 1.81
CA LEU A 41 -4.68 15.21 1.25
C LEU A 41 -6.15 15.64 1.22
N GLU A 42 -6.79 15.47 0.06
CA GLU A 42 -8.18 15.90 -0.16
C GLU A 42 -9.15 15.36 0.91
N GLN A 43 -8.91 14.15 1.39
CA GLN A 43 -9.77 13.49 2.38
C GLN A 43 -9.30 13.70 3.83
N GLY A 44 -8.25 14.49 4.05
CA GLY A 44 -7.67 14.71 5.37
C GLY A 44 -6.95 13.48 5.95
N GLY A 45 -6.55 12.53 5.10
CA GLY A 45 -5.90 11.29 5.50
C GLY A 45 -5.73 10.31 4.35
N TRP A 46 -5.29 9.10 4.65
CA TRP A 46 -5.15 8.02 3.67
C TRP A 46 -6.53 7.60 3.15
N PRO A 47 -6.80 7.71 1.83
CA PRO A 47 -8.10 7.34 1.30
C PRO A 47 -8.32 5.83 1.36
N MET A 48 -9.47 5.42 1.88
CA MET A 48 -9.91 4.03 1.91
C MET A 48 -10.60 3.63 0.60
N SER A 49 -10.65 2.33 0.34
CA SER A 49 -11.38 1.76 -0.82
C SER A 49 -10.86 2.24 -2.17
N VAL A 50 -9.63 2.67 -2.23
CA VAL A 50 -8.92 3.05 -3.46
C VAL A 50 -7.46 2.66 -3.37
N ALA A 51 -6.79 2.51 -4.52
CA ALA A 51 -5.35 2.32 -4.53
C ALA A 51 -4.63 3.66 -4.32
N THR A 52 -3.73 3.68 -3.35
CA THR A 52 -2.70 4.70 -3.17
C THR A 52 -1.37 4.13 -3.63
N GLU A 53 -0.70 4.82 -4.54
CA GLU A 53 0.59 4.42 -5.10
C GLU A 53 1.70 5.28 -4.49
N LEU A 54 2.67 4.61 -3.89
CA LEU A 54 3.85 5.21 -3.31
C LEU A 54 5.07 4.85 -4.18
N LEU A 55 5.70 5.86 -4.74
CA LEU A 55 6.84 5.73 -5.64
C LEU A 55 8.13 6.01 -4.88
N CYS A 56 9.00 5.02 -4.77
CA CYS A 56 10.28 5.13 -4.08
C CYS A 56 11.38 4.45 -4.89
N SER A 57 12.59 5.04 -4.90
CA SER A 57 13.76 4.49 -5.60
C SER A 57 14.52 3.46 -4.77
N GLN A 58 14.35 3.52 -3.46
CA GLN A 58 15.04 2.65 -2.49
C GLN A 58 14.06 2.15 -1.45
N HIS A 59 14.32 0.98 -0.89
CA HIS A 59 13.60 0.40 0.22
C HIS A 59 14.48 0.37 1.46
N GLY A 60 13.86 0.49 2.65
CA GLY A 60 14.56 0.54 3.93
C GLY A 60 14.94 1.96 4.38
N GLY A 61 14.50 2.99 3.65
CA GLY A 61 14.72 4.41 3.99
C GLY A 61 13.62 5.02 4.86
N GLY A 62 12.80 4.20 5.55
CA GLY A 62 11.70 4.70 6.38
C GLY A 62 10.35 4.74 5.68
N GLU A 63 10.25 4.22 4.45
CA GLU A 63 9.00 4.23 3.67
C GLU A 63 7.85 3.48 4.34
N LEU A 64 8.14 2.48 5.17
CA LEU A 64 7.11 1.80 5.96
C LEU A 64 6.83 2.57 7.24
N SER A 65 7.85 3.21 7.84
CA SER A 65 7.74 3.87 9.16
C SER A 65 6.65 4.93 9.16
N PHE A 66 6.56 5.73 8.11
CA PHE A 66 5.56 6.79 8.04
C PHE A 66 4.11 6.27 7.86
N LEU A 67 3.92 5.00 7.49
CA LEU A 67 2.60 4.35 7.46
C LEU A 67 2.24 3.69 8.80
N LEU A 68 3.23 3.42 9.68
CA LEU A 68 3.01 2.67 10.91
C LEU A 68 1.91 3.25 11.80
N PRO A 69 1.76 4.57 11.99
CA PRO A 69 0.68 5.10 12.81
C PRO A 69 -0.71 4.72 12.30
N ALA A 70 -0.93 4.80 10.98
CA ALA A 70 -2.18 4.39 10.36
C ALA A 70 -2.38 2.86 10.43
N ILE A 71 -1.32 2.08 10.20
CA ILE A 71 -1.32 0.62 10.30
C ILE A 71 -1.61 0.19 11.73
N ALA A 72 -1.00 0.83 12.74
CA ALA A 72 -1.25 0.57 14.15
C ALA A 72 -2.74 0.66 14.47
N LYS A 73 -3.38 1.78 14.10
CA LYS A 73 -4.82 1.98 14.28
C LYS A 73 -5.65 0.89 13.59
N LEU A 74 -5.33 0.54 12.35
CA LEU A 74 -6.06 -0.46 11.56
C LEU A 74 -5.86 -1.89 12.10
N SER A 75 -4.71 -2.19 12.71
CA SER A 75 -4.40 -3.50 13.30
C SER A 75 -5.15 -3.78 14.61
N GLN A 76 -5.74 -2.76 15.25
CA GLN A 76 -6.56 -2.95 16.46
C GLN A 76 -7.98 -3.47 16.15
N THR A 77 -8.31 -3.59 14.86
CA THR A 77 -9.61 -4.15 14.45
C THR A 77 -9.56 -5.69 14.40
N GLU A 78 -10.72 -6.33 14.24
CA GLU A 78 -10.81 -7.78 14.02
C GLU A 78 -10.23 -8.24 12.67
N LYS A 79 -9.92 -7.30 11.77
CA LYS A 79 -9.40 -7.57 10.42
C LYS A 79 -7.87 -7.68 10.42
N TRP A 80 -7.35 -8.29 9.36
CA TRP A 80 -5.92 -8.47 9.13
C TRP A 80 -5.28 -7.25 8.47
N VAL A 81 -4.01 -7.05 8.76
CA VAL A 81 -3.10 -6.21 7.97
C VAL A 81 -2.23 -7.13 7.13
N ALA A 82 -2.38 -7.08 5.80
CA ALA A 82 -1.62 -7.93 4.90
C ALA A 82 -0.43 -7.19 4.31
N PHE A 83 0.77 -7.76 4.47
CA PHE A 83 1.99 -7.32 3.79
C PHE A 83 2.31 -8.32 2.69
N ILE A 84 2.33 -7.86 1.44
CA ILE A 84 2.47 -8.71 0.25
C ILE A 84 3.76 -8.34 -0.47
N ALA A 85 4.66 -9.30 -0.57
CA ALA A 85 6.01 -9.16 -1.14
C ALA A 85 6.84 -8.05 -0.47
N PRO A 86 6.88 -7.91 0.85
CA PRO A 86 7.74 -6.91 1.47
C PRO A 86 9.21 -7.21 1.08
N PRO A 87 10.01 -6.16 0.77
CA PRO A 87 11.41 -6.34 0.37
C PRO A 87 12.27 -6.91 1.49
N PHE A 88 11.89 -6.62 2.73
CA PHE A 88 12.48 -7.15 3.96
C PHE A 88 11.38 -7.63 4.88
N THR A 89 11.64 -8.66 5.68
CA THR A 89 10.71 -9.08 6.73
C THR A 89 10.74 -8.03 7.85
N PRO A 90 9.63 -7.33 8.10
CA PRO A 90 9.58 -6.37 9.20
C PRO A 90 9.88 -7.04 10.54
N TYR A 91 10.65 -6.37 11.37
CA TYR A 91 10.98 -6.86 12.71
C TYR A 91 9.75 -6.72 13.62
N GLY A 92 9.21 -7.87 14.08
CA GLY A 92 7.98 -7.91 14.88
C GLY A 92 7.98 -6.99 16.09
N PRO A 93 9.02 -7.02 16.96
CA PRO A 93 9.10 -6.11 18.10
C PRO A 93 9.10 -4.62 17.74
N ALA A 94 9.63 -4.24 16.55
CA ALA A 94 9.55 -2.86 16.09
C ALA A 94 8.13 -2.47 15.66
N LEU A 95 7.40 -3.41 15.04
CA LEU A 95 5.98 -3.19 14.72
C LEU A 95 5.16 -3.01 16.01
N GLU A 96 5.39 -3.85 17.03
CA GLU A 96 4.72 -3.74 18.32
C GLU A 96 5.07 -2.43 19.07
N ALA A 97 6.35 -2.03 19.03
CA ALA A 97 6.78 -0.75 19.60
C ALA A 97 6.12 0.45 18.90
N ALA A 98 5.77 0.32 17.61
CA ALA A 98 4.99 1.30 16.86
C ALA A 98 3.47 1.18 17.09
N GLY A 99 3.01 0.28 17.95
CA GLY A 99 1.61 0.09 18.30
C GLY A 99 0.85 -0.86 17.34
N VAL A 100 1.54 -1.54 16.42
CA VAL A 100 0.91 -2.52 15.52
C VAL A 100 0.65 -3.82 16.28
N ASN A 101 -0.56 -4.33 16.21
CA ASN A 101 -0.89 -5.66 16.72
C ASN A 101 -0.31 -6.74 15.80
N SER A 102 0.85 -7.29 16.17
CA SER A 102 1.58 -8.29 15.37
C SER A 102 0.78 -9.57 15.13
N SER A 103 -0.14 -9.94 16.05
CA SER A 103 -1.01 -11.10 15.89
C SER A 103 -2.04 -10.95 14.76
N ARG A 104 -2.22 -9.73 14.25
CA ARG A 104 -3.10 -9.40 13.13
C ARG A 104 -2.34 -9.07 11.84
N VAL A 105 -1.04 -9.33 11.80
CA VAL A 105 -0.21 -9.12 10.60
C VAL A 105 -0.07 -10.43 9.83
N LEU A 106 -0.40 -10.39 8.55
CA LEU A 106 -0.25 -11.49 7.60
C LEU A 106 0.86 -11.17 6.60
N MET A 107 1.87 -12.01 6.52
CA MET A 107 2.98 -11.88 5.57
C MET A 107 2.77 -12.84 4.40
N ILE A 108 2.79 -12.32 3.18
CA ILE A 108 2.60 -13.11 1.95
C ILE A 108 3.81 -12.89 1.05
N HIS A 109 4.49 -13.97 0.70
CA HIS A 109 5.68 -13.96 -0.16
C HIS A 109 5.39 -14.67 -1.49
N PRO A 110 4.84 -13.96 -2.49
CA PRO A 110 4.60 -14.50 -3.82
C PRO A 110 5.93 -14.77 -4.54
N ARG A 111 5.95 -15.79 -5.42
CA ARG A 111 7.16 -16.21 -6.13
C ARG A 111 7.43 -15.39 -7.41
N ASN A 112 6.39 -14.76 -7.94
CA ASN A 112 6.46 -14.02 -9.20
C ASN A 112 5.38 -12.91 -9.24
N SER A 113 5.45 -12.06 -10.25
CA SER A 113 4.53 -10.94 -10.42
C SER A 113 3.05 -11.35 -10.62
N LYS A 114 2.78 -12.53 -11.21
CA LYS A 114 1.40 -13.01 -11.38
C LYS A 114 0.79 -13.42 -10.03
N GLU A 115 1.56 -14.12 -9.21
CA GLU A 115 1.14 -14.48 -7.85
C GLU A 115 1.00 -13.23 -6.96
N LEU A 116 1.88 -12.24 -7.10
CA LEU A 116 1.81 -10.96 -6.41
C LEU A 116 0.50 -10.23 -6.72
N LEU A 117 0.17 -10.08 -8.00
CA LEU A 117 -1.07 -9.47 -8.44
C LEU A 117 -2.30 -10.24 -7.96
N TRP A 118 -2.26 -11.56 -8.07
CA TRP A 118 -3.34 -12.42 -7.61
C TRP A 118 -3.55 -12.32 -6.09
N ALA A 119 -2.48 -12.42 -5.30
CA ALA A 119 -2.55 -12.32 -3.84
C ALA A 119 -3.08 -10.94 -3.39
N THR A 120 -2.63 -9.86 -4.03
CA THR A 120 -3.13 -8.50 -3.76
C THR A 120 -4.62 -8.39 -4.07
N GLU A 121 -5.04 -8.88 -5.22
CA GLU A 121 -6.46 -8.88 -5.63
C GLU A 121 -7.33 -9.69 -4.66
N GLN A 122 -6.89 -10.88 -4.26
CA GLN A 122 -7.63 -11.74 -3.32
C GLN A 122 -7.73 -11.10 -1.93
N ALA A 123 -6.63 -10.57 -1.40
CA ALA A 123 -6.62 -9.90 -0.10
C ALA A 123 -7.61 -8.72 -0.05
N LEU A 124 -7.69 -7.95 -1.14
CA LEU A 124 -8.65 -6.85 -1.26
C LEU A 124 -10.10 -7.34 -1.36
N LYS A 125 -10.36 -8.38 -2.18
CA LYS A 125 -11.72 -8.92 -2.41
C LYS A 125 -12.29 -9.67 -1.21
N ALA A 126 -11.42 -10.29 -0.40
CA ALA A 126 -11.86 -11.12 0.72
C ALA A 126 -12.61 -10.32 1.80
N GLY A 127 -12.42 -9.01 1.89
CA GLY A 127 -13.05 -8.15 2.90
C GLY A 127 -12.56 -8.39 4.34
N THR A 128 -11.59 -9.28 4.53
CA THR A 128 -11.02 -9.68 5.83
C THR A 128 -9.84 -8.82 6.25
N CYS A 129 -9.34 -7.96 5.36
CA CYS A 129 -8.23 -7.05 5.65
C CYS A 129 -8.73 -5.64 5.94
N SER A 130 -8.12 -4.98 6.95
CA SER A 130 -8.25 -3.55 7.22
C SER A 130 -7.23 -2.73 6.43
N ALA A 131 -6.06 -3.33 6.15
CA ALA A 131 -5.03 -2.77 5.31
C ALA A 131 -4.37 -3.85 4.45
N VAL A 132 -4.04 -3.51 3.21
CA VAL A 132 -3.23 -4.31 2.29
C VAL A 132 -2.10 -3.44 1.77
N ILE A 133 -0.88 -3.79 2.15
CA ILE A 133 0.33 -3.12 1.68
C ILE A 133 1.06 -4.09 0.75
N SER A 134 1.26 -3.69 -0.50
CA SER A 134 1.86 -4.53 -1.53
C SER A 134 3.08 -3.85 -2.14
N TRP A 135 4.18 -4.60 -2.28
CA TRP A 135 5.41 -4.11 -2.91
C TRP A 135 5.52 -4.69 -4.31
N PHE A 136 5.20 -3.88 -5.31
CA PHE A 136 5.40 -4.25 -6.70
C PHE A 136 6.85 -4.00 -7.16
N GLY A 137 7.60 -3.16 -6.41
CA GLY A 137 9.00 -2.88 -6.67
C GLY A 137 9.23 -2.44 -8.12
N ASN A 138 10.21 -3.08 -8.75
CA ASN A 138 10.59 -2.79 -10.13
C ASN A 138 9.85 -3.65 -11.18
N HIS A 139 8.82 -4.40 -10.79
CA HIS A 139 8.01 -5.16 -11.76
C HIS A 139 7.24 -4.21 -12.69
N ASP A 140 7.38 -4.41 -13.99
CA ASP A 140 6.59 -3.70 -14.98
C ASP A 140 5.17 -4.30 -15.03
N ILE A 141 4.28 -3.68 -14.26
CA ILE A 141 2.88 -4.09 -14.17
C ILE A 141 2.06 -3.34 -15.20
N ALA A 142 1.39 -4.09 -16.07
CA ALA A 142 0.55 -3.50 -17.10
C ALA A 142 -0.61 -2.69 -16.49
N THR A 143 -0.96 -1.57 -17.11
CA THR A 143 -2.04 -0.67 -16.65
C THR A 143 -3.38 -1.40 -16.47
N LYS A 144 -3.65 -2.45 -17.28
CA LYS A 144 -4.85 -3.29 -17.14
C LYS A 144 -4.90 -4.02 -15.80
N ASP A 145 -3.74 -4.50 -15.31
CA ASP A 145 -3.65 -5.23 -14.04
C ASP A 145 -3.74 -4.26 -12.86
N LEU A 146 -3.14 -3.08 -12.97
CA LEU A 146 -3.34 -2.00 -11.99
C LEU A 146 -4.80 -1.56 -11.90
N ARG A 147 -5.54 -1.53 -13.03
CA ARG A 147 -7.00 -1.27 -13.03
C ARG A 147 -7.78 -2.35 -12.29
N ARG A 148 -7.40 -3.63 -12.44
CA ARG A 148 -8.04 -4.74 -11.71
C ARG A 148 -7.84 -4.58 -10.19
N ILE A 149 -6.62 -4.24 -9.76
CA ILE A 149 -6.31 -3.96 -8.35
C ILE A 149 -7.11 -2.76 -7.85
N GLN A 150 -7.15 -1.65 -8.60
CA GLN A 150 -7.96 -0.47 -8.25
C GLN A 150 -9.44 -0.83 -8.13
N HIS A 151 -9.95 -1.73 -8.99
CA HIS A 151 -11.34 -2.17 -8.92
C HIS A 151 -11.59 -3.05 -7.68
N ALA A 152 -10.67 -3.94 -7.36
CA ALA A 152 -10.73 -4.74 -6.14
C ALA A 152 -10.68 -3.86 -4.88
N ALA A 153 -9.82 -2.83 -4.85
CA ALA A 153 -9.75 -1.87 -3.77
C ALA A 153 -11.07 -1.09 -3.60
N LYS A 154 -11.74 -0.71 -4.70
CA LYS A 154 -13.00 0.04 -4.66
C LYS A 154 -14.13 -0.75 -4.01
N SER A 155 -14.15 -2.06 -4.14
CA SER A 155 -15.16 -2.94 -3.54
C SER A 155 -14.84 -3.37 -2.10
N SER A 156 -13.66 -2.99 -1.59
CA SER A 156 -13.19 -3.31 -0.25
C SER A 156 -13.36 -2.11 0.70
N ASP A 157 -13.57 -2.35 1.98
CA ASP A 157 -13.45 -1.32 3.05
C ASP A 157 -12.05 -1.47 3.67
N CYS A 158 -11.01 -1.19 2.88
CA CYS A 158 -9.63 -1.49 3.18
C CYS A 158 -8.72 -0.34 2.73
N LEU A 159 -7.68 -0.05 3.51
CA LEU A 159 -6.58 0.80 3.09
C LEU A 159 -5.70 0.00 2.13
N HIS A 160 -5.55 0.45 0.90
CA HIS A 160 -4.63 -0.20 -0.04
C HIS A 160 -3.48 0.72 -0.42
N ILE A 161 -2.27 0.31 -0.05
CA ILE A 161 -1.02 0.98 -0.42
C ILE A 161 -0.23 0.04 -1.35
N GLN A 162 0.23 0.58 -2.48
CA GLN A 162 1.11 -0.14 -3.39
C GLN A 162 2.41 0.62 -3.59
N TYR A 163 3.53 -0.01 -3.22
CA TYR A 163 4.87 0.52 -3.47
C TYR A 163 5.33 0.13 -4.86
N ARG A 164 5.85 1.12 -5.60
CA ARG A 164 6.44 0.93 -6.91
C ARG A 164 7.75 1.71 -7.03
N ASP A 165 8.61 1.27 -7.93
CA ASP A 165 9.85 1.99 -8.24
C ASP A 165 9.54 3.38 -8.81
N SER A 166 10.33 4.38 -8.43
CA SER A 166 10.21 5.79 -8.87
C SER A 166 10.29 5.95 -10.38
N ARG A 167 10.95 5.04 -11.11
CA ARG A 167 11.01 5.04 -12.59
C ARG A 167 9.63 4.99 -13.25
N PHE A 168 8.60 4.54 -12.52
CA PHE A 168 7.23 4.49 -13.01
C PHE A 168 6.43 5.79 -12.74
N ALA A 169 7.10 6.87 -12.28
CA ALA A 169 6.44 8.14 -11.98
C ALA A 169 5.66 8.69 -13.19
N GLU A 170 6.28 8.64 -14.38
CA GLU A 170 5.66 9.11 -15.62
C GLU A 170 4.66 8.11 -16.25
N GLN A 171 4.63 6.86 -15.77
CA GLN A 171 3.71 5.86 -16.29
C GLN A 171 2.27 6.17 -15.84
N PRO A 172 1.27 6.13 -16.74
CA PRO A 172 -0.12 6.30 -16.39
C PRO A 172 -0.57 5.25 -15.35
N SER A 173 -1.17 5.70 -14.27
CA SER A 173 -1.68 4.82 -13.21
C SER A 173 -3.14 5.11 -12.88
N PRO A 174 -3.98 4.07 -12.65
CA PRO A 174 -5.36 4.20 -12.22
C PRO A 174 -5.49 4.59 -10.74
N ALA A 175 -4.40 4.58 -9.97
CA ALA A 175 -4.42 4.96 -8.57
C ALA A 175 -5.01 6.35 -8.36
N LYS A 176 -5.79 6.54 -7.30
CA LYS A 176 -6.46 7.80 -6.99
C LYS A 176 -5.51 8.79 -6.31
N LEU A 177 -4.59 8.29 -5.51
CA LEU A 177 -3.53 9.04 -4.88
C LEU A 177 -2.18 8.47 -5.32
N ARG A 178 -1.26 9.35 -5.72
CA ARG A 178 0.13 8.99 -6.06
C ARG A 178 1.07 9.95 -5.36
N LEU A 179 2.00 9.42 -4.61
CA LEU A 179 3.04 10.16 -3.90
C LEU A 179 4.41 9.65 -4.34
N SER A 180 5.35 10.56 -4.55
CA SER A 180 6.77 10.23 -4.62
C SER A 180 7.38 10.36 -3.24
N LEU A 181 8.22 9.40 -2.87
CA LEU A 181 8.93 9.34 -1.60
C LEU A 181 10.43 9.43 -1.87
N THR A 182 11.09 10.41 -1.27
CA THR A 182 12.53 10.58 -1.38
C THR A 182 13.12 10.71 0.03
N PRO A 183 13.98 9.78 0.46
CA PRO A 183 14.71 9.94 1.71
C PRO A 183 15.62 11.18 1.63
N ASN A 184 15.63 12.01 2.68
CA ASN A 184 16.43 13.22 2.77
C ASN A 184 16.92 13.41 4.21
N ASP A 185 18.20 13.17 4.49
CA ASP A 185 18.91 13.45 5.75
C ASP A 185 18.07 13.25 7.05
N GLY A 186 17.51 12.06 7.22
CA GLY A 186 16.69 11.74 8.40
C GLY A 186 15.23 12.18 8.28
N GLN A 187 14.84 12.77 7.17
CA GLN A 187 13.47 13.14 6.84
C GLN A 187 12.99 12.36 5.62
N LEU A 188 11.68 12.34 5.40
CA LEU A 188 11.07 11.81 4.21
C LEU A 188 10.40 12.96 3.45
N ALA A 189 10.96 13.29 2.28
CA ALA A 189 10.33 14.23 1.36
C ALA A 189 9.25 13.51 0.57
N LEU A 190 8.01 14.01 0.66
CA LEU A 190 6.86 13.52 -0.07
C LEU A 190 6.43 14.55 -1.10
N GLN A 191 6.17 14.12 -2.32
CA GLN A 191 5.57 14.96 -3.35
C GLN A 191 4.27 14.33 -3.84
N VAL A 192 3.19 15.10 -3.84
CA VAL A 192 1.90 14.68 -4.40
C VAL A 192 1.98 14.76 -5.91
N LEU A 193 2.07 13.61 -6.58
CA LEU A 193 2.09 13.52 -8.05
C LEU A 193 0.69 13.53 -8.65
N LYS A 194 -0.28 12.95 -7.94
CA LYS A 194 -1.67 12.86 -8.38
C LYS A 194 -2.59 12.71 -7.18
N GLN A 195 -3.66 13.47 -7.16
CA GLN A 195 -4.81 13.21 -6.31
C GLN A 195 -6.10 13.69 -6.99
N THR A 196 -7.25 13.19 -6.56
CA THR A 196 -8.54 13.58 -7.11
C THR A 196 -8.98 14.87 -6.44
N GLY A 197 -9.30 15.90 -7.20
CA GLY A 197 -10.00 17.10 -6.68
C GLY A 197 -9.13 18.26 -6.21
N THR A 198 -7.82 18.10 -6.07
CA THR A 198 -6.88 19.14 -5.64
C THR A 198 -5.63 19.16 -6.51
N TRP A 199 -4.83 20.26 -6.38
CA TRP A 199 -3.60 20.42 -7.15
C TRP A 199 -2.54 19.41 -6.71
N ALA A 200 -1.87 18.80 -7.68
CA ALA A 200 -0.64 18.03 -7.48
C ALA A 200 0.58 18.98 -7.44
N GLY A 201 1.71 18.49 -6.93
CA GLY A 201 2.99 19.20 -7.01
C GLY A 201 3.48 19.82 -5.71
N GLN A 202 2.73 19.72 -4.61
CA GLN A 202 3.21 20.18 -3.31
C GLN A 202 4.19 19.15 -2.73
N GLN A 203 5.31 19.66 -2.22
CA GLN A 203 6.32 18.89 -1.51
C GLN A 203 6.14 19.10 0.00
N ILE A 204 6.22 18.03 0.76
CA ILE A 204 6.11 18.01 2.22
C ILE A 204 7.34 17.27 2.74
N GLU A 205 7.97 17.81 3.74
CA GLU A 205 9.03 17.12 4.49
C GLU A 205 8.44 16.61 5.80
N LEU A 206 8.52 15.30 6.00
CA LEU A 206 8.09 14.66 7.24
C LEU A 206 9.31 14.20 8.02
N PRO A 207 9.40 14.49 9.32
CA PRO A 207 10.42 13.90 10.17
C PRO A 207 10.20 12.40 10.22
N ILE A 208 11.22 11.63 9.92
CA ILE A 208 11.25 10.21 10.25
C ILE A 208 11.65 10.16 11.72
N ASP A 209 10.74 9.66 12.56
CA ASP A 209 10.98 9.56 14.01
C ASP A 209 12.27 8.76 14.26
N GLU A 210 13.31 9.39 14.81
CA GLU A 210 14.62 8.77 15.06
C GLU A 210 14.49 7.54 15.95
N GLU A 211 13.56 7.57 16.92
CA GLU A 211 13.30 6.41 17.77
C GLU A 211 12.77 5.19 16.97
N ILE A 212 11.97 5.41 15.95
CA ILE A 212 11.47 4.35 15.08
C ILE A 212 12.59 3.90 14.14
N ARG A 213 13.42 4.83 13.66
CA ARG A 213 14.55 4.55 12.78
C ARG A 213 15.61 3.68 13.46
N ASP A 214 16.02 3.99 14.69
CA ASP A 214 17.01 3.21 15.43
C ASP A 214 16.50 1.81 15.77
N LYS A 215 15.21 1.64 16.05
CA LYS A 215 14.60 0.34 16.27
C LYS A 215 14.48 -0.50 14.99
N GLN A 216 14.41 0.11 13.82
CA GLN A 216 14.32 -0.57 12.52
C GLN A 216 15.68 -0.82 11.87
N CYS A 217 16.69 0.03 12.10
CA CYS A 217 18.05 -0.13 11.57
C CYS A 217 18.82 -1.29 12.23
N ASN A 218 18.37 -1.82 13.34
CA ASN A 218 18.82 -3.11 13.87
C ASN A 218 18.19 -4.28 13.10
N VAL A 219 18.11 -4.19 11.80
CA VAL A 219 17.97 -5.37 10.93
C VAL A 219 19.28 -6.14 11.10
N ILE A 220 19.29 -7.07 12.04
CA ILE A 220 20.25 -8.16 12.03
C ILE A 220 20.08 -8.76 10.63
N GLN A 221 21.03 -8.54 9.75
CA GLN A 221 21.20 -9.40 8.59
C GLN A 221 21.42 -10.79 9.18
N LEU A 222 20.33 -11.51 9.37
CA LEU A 222 20.40 -12.95 9.56
C LEU A 222 21.04 -13.44 8.27
N GLU A 223 22.36 -13.64 8.31
CA GLU A 223 23.04 -14.42 7.30
C GLU A 223 22.24 -15.70 7.24
N VAL A 224 21.47 -15.87 6.16
CA VAL A 224 20.84 -17.14 5.85
C VAL A 224 22.00 -18.14 5.83
N PRO A 225 22.08 -19.09 6.78
CA PRO A 225 23.17 -20.04 6.78
C PRO A 225 23.16 -20.67 5.41
N LYS A 226 24.25 -20.53 4.66
CA LYS A 226 24.42 -21.20 3.37
C LYS A 226 24.13 -22.66 3.64
N SER A 227 22.95 -23.11 3.23
CA SER A 227 22.49 -24.47 3.46
C SER A 227 23.59 -25.38 2.93
N ASN A 228 24.18 -26.14 3.85
CA ASN A 228 25.22 -27.10 3.54
C ASN A 228 24.55 -28.18 2.67
N ARG A 229 24.65 -28.05 1.34
CA ARG A 229 24.05 -28.94 0.33
C ARG A 229 24.47 -30.40 0.46
N ARG A 230 25.19 -30.77 1.55
CA ARG A 230 25.66 -32.14 1.78
C ARG A 230 24.69 -33.07 2.49
N ASN A 231 23.55 -32.56 2.98
CA ASN A 231 22.53 -33.37 3.67
C ASN A 231 21.13 -33.25 3.04
N ALA A 232 21.04 -33.03 1.74
CA ALA A 232 19.78 -33.23 1.05
C ALA A 232 19.52 -34.74 1.00
N LEU A 233 18.54 -35.22 1.78
CA LEU A 233 17.98 -36.56 1.64
C LEU A 233 17.58 -36.72 0.15
N PRO A 234 17.94 -37.86 -0.49
CA PRO A 234 17.54 -38.08 -1.87
C PRO A 234 16.00 -38.10 -1.97
N MET A 235 15.48 -37.25 -2.86
CA MET A 235 14.06 -37.30 -3.19
C MET A 235 13.73 -38.67 -3.77
N PRO A 236 12.67 -39.33 -3.32
CA PRO A 236 12.25 -40.60 -3.91
C PRO A 236 11.92 -40.37 -5.40
N SER A 237 12.55 -41.18 -6.26
CA SER A 237 12.30 -41.19 -7.69
C SER A 237 10.84 -41.61 -7.96
N HIS A 238 10.11 -40.83 -8.78
CA HIS A 238 8.73 -41.14 -9.19
C HIS A 238 8.65 -42.32 -10.18
N SER A 239 9.01 -43.50 -9.75
CA SER A 239 8.92 -44.67 -10.62
C SER A 239 8.52 -45.97 -9.90
N ASP A 240 7.76 -45.88 -8.82
CA ASP A 240 7.18 -47.08 -8.22
C ASP A 240 5.65 -46.95 -8.08
N PRO A 241 4.85 -47.65 -8.92
CA PRO A 241 3.39 -47.60 -8.89
C PRO A 241 2.74 -48.37 -7.73
N ALA A 242 3.53 -49.03 -6.86
CA ALA A 242 3.00 -50.00 -5.88
C ALA A 242 2.63 -49.40 -4.50
N GLN A 243 2.79 -48.09 -4.25
CA GLN A 243 2.47 -47.48 -2.94
C GLN A 243 1.32 -46.48 -2.95
N ARG A 244 0.27 -46.75 -3.73
CA ARG A 244 -1.01 -46.02 -3.65
C ARG A 244 -2.02 -46.77 -2.82
N GLN A 245 -1.77 -46.97 -1.54
CA GLN A 245 -2.82 -47.34 -0.55
C GLN A 245 -2.40 -46.82 0.82
N ILE A 246 -2.73 -45.58 1.15
CA ILE A 246 -2.92 -45.14 2.53
C ILE A 246 -4.35 -44.66 2.64
N VAL A 247 -5.16 -45.50 3.24
CA VAL A 247 -6.55 -45.31 3.64
C VAL A 247 -6.61 -44.28 4.75
N TRP A 248 -7.50 -43.32 4.63
CA TRP A 248 -7.92 -42.43 5.71
C TRP A 248 -8.85 -43.19 6.64
N GLN A 249 -8.51 -43.30 7.90
CA GLN A 249 -9.44 -43.50 9.01
C GLN A 249 -9.42 -42.28 9.90
#